data_319c759c8100659e6159949ac22435c4
#
_entry.id   319c759c8100659e6159949ac22435c4
#
_cell.length_a   1.000
_cell.length_b   1.000
_cell.length_c   1.000
_cell.angle_alpha   90.00
_cell.angle_beta   90.00
_cell.angle_gamma   90.00
#
_symmetry.space_group_name_H-M   'P 1'
#
loop_
_entity.id
_entity.type
_entity.pdbx_description
1 polymer ?
#
loop_
_entity_poly.entity_id
_entity_poly.type
_entity_poly.pdbx_seq_one_letter_code
_entity_poly.pdbx_strand_id
1 'polypeptide(L)'
;MARYIFITGGVVSSLGKGLASAALGALLQARGYRVRLRKLDPYLNVDPGTMSPYQHGEVFVTDDGAETDLDLGHYERFTGRPANKQDNITTGRIYQDIIAKERRGDFLGGTVQVIPHVTDAIKEFVKSGNDDFDFVLVEIGGTVGDIEGLPFFEAIRQFGQEAPRGSCIYIHLTLLPYIPTAGELKTKPTQHSVKELRSIGIQPDILLCRADREIPENERRKIGLFCNVRPSAVIQALDVKSIYDVPRAYHAEGLDKEVLEAFGITNAKVPDLSKWEGIMQRVSHPEGEVRIAVVGKYTGLLDAYKSLNEALVHGGIANNVKVKVEWIESEVFENEDPAPYLEGVDGILVPGGFGERGAEGKIRAATFARTRGVPYFGICFGMQMACIEAARNLCGIANASSTEFGPTKEPVVGEMTEWMKGNELELRKAGGDLGGTMRLGSYDATLAKGSRIAGIYNSTHISERHRHRYEVNTHYRAKLESAGMKFAGMSPDGLLPETVEYPDHPWFIGVQYHPELKSKPFDPHPLFASFVEAAVNKNRLV
;
A
#
# COMPACT_ATOMS: atom_id res chain seq x y z
N MET A 1 15.94 -21.21 14.37
CA MET A 1 15.06 -20.28 15.14
C MET A 1 15.23 -18.90 14.52
N ALA A 2 14.13 -18.22 14.21
CA ALA A 2 14.15 -16.89 13.63
C ALA A 2 14.77 -15.86 14.60
N ARG A 3 15.43 -14.83 14.06
CA ARG A 3 15.92 -13.65 14.79
C ARG A 3 14.91 -12.53 14.64
N TYR A 4 14.65 -11.79 15.70
CA TYR A 4 13.63 -10.75 15.74
C TYR A 4 14.25 -9.36 15.78
N ILE A 5 13.75 -8.47 14.93
CA ILE A 5 14.15 -7.06 14.86
C ILE A 5 12.91 -6.23 15.14
N PHE A 6 12.83 -5.62 16.32
CA PHE A 6 11.75 -4.73 16.68
C PHE A 6 12.08 -3.32 16.24
N ILE A 7 11.21 -2.71 15.42
CA ILE A 7 11.39 -1.38 14.87
C ILE A 7 10.37 -0.45 15.52
N THR A 8 10.86 0.52 16.25
CA THR A 8 10.08 1.51 17.00
C THR A 8 10.38 2.93 16.48
N GLY A 9 9.55 3.89 16.78
CA GLY A 9 9.82 5.27 16.40
C GLY A 9 9.40 6.27 17.46
N GLY A 10 9.99 7.44 17.40
CA GLY A 10 9.70 8.52 18.32
C GLY A 10 9.83 9.88 17.67
N VAL A 11 9.58 10.92 18.44
CA VAL A 11 9.57 12.34 18.08
C VAL A 11 8.31 12.76 17.32
N VAL A 12 8.04 12.16 16.13
CA VAL A 12 6.88 12.51 15.28
C VAL A 12 6.33 11.26 14.57
N SER A 13 5.07 11.31 14.19
CA SER A 13 4.47 10.34 13.26
C SER A 13 5.04 10.50 11.84
N SER A 14 4.76 9.55 10.96
CA SER A 14 5.20 9.57 9.54
C SER A 14 6.72 9.70 9.35
N LEU A 15 7.49 9.22 10.33
CA LEU A 15 8.96 9.26 10.30
C LEU A 15 9.56 8.31 9.25
N GLY A 16 8.75 7.38 8.71
CA GLY A 16 9.17 6.43 7.68
C GLY A 16 9.58 5.07 8.23
N LYS A 17 9.01 4.62 9.35
CA LYS A 17 9.26 3.27 9.91
C LYS A 17 8.97 2.16 8.91
N GLY A 18 7.82 2.22 8.22
CA GLY A 18 7.44 1.22 7.22
C GLY A 18 8.44 1.09 6.08
N LEU A 19 8.88 2.23 5.55
CA LEU A 19 9.91 2.27 4.53
C LEU A 19 11.26 1.75 5.03
N ALA A 20 11.65 2.14 6.27
CA ALA A 20 12.89 1.66 6.88
C ALA A 20 12.86 0.14 7.12
N SER A 21 11.72 -0.37 7.59
CA SER A 21 11.49 -1.82 7.77
C SER A 21 11.60 -2.57 6.44
N ALA A 22 10.93 -2.07 5.41
CA ALA A 22 10.95 -2.63 4.06
C ALA A 22 12.37 -2.64 3.46
N ALA A 23 13.08 -1.52 3.58
CA ALA A 23 14.45 -1.38 3.07
C ALA A 23 15.44 -2.31 3.78
N LEU A 24 15.37 -2.40 5.11
CA LEU A 24 16.19 -3.35 5.86
C LEU A 24 15.84 -4.80 5.49
N GLY A 25 14.55 -5.12 5.35
CA GLY A 25 14.12 -6.43 4.88
C GLY A 25 14.72 -6.79 3.52
N ALA A 26 14.69 -5.86 2.58
CA ALA A 26 15.31 -6.02 1.25
C ALA A 26 16.83 -6.22 1.33
N LEU A 27 17.52 -5.47 2.20
CA LEU A 27 18.96 -5.62 2.41
C LEU A 27 19.33 -7.00 2.96
N LEU A 28 18.58 -7.51 3.93
CA LEU A 28 18.79 -8.85 4.47
C LEU A 28 18.51 -9.93 3.42
N GLN A 29 17.48 -9.75 2.58
CA GLN A 29 17.23 -10.64 1.43
C GLN A 29 18.35 -10.59 0.40
N ALA A 30 18.91 -9.41 0.11
CA ALA A 30 20.06 -9.25 -0.77
C ALA A 30 21.31 -9.99 -0.28
N ARG A 31 21.39 -10.27 1.02
CA ARG A 31 22.41 -11.13 1.62
C ARG A 31 22.06 -12.63 1.62
N GLY A 32 20.88 -12.98 1.12
CA GLY A 32 20.40 -14.37 0.99
C GLY A 32 19.60 -14.88 2.19
N TYR A 33 19.15 -14.02 3.10
CA TYR A 33 18.30 -14.41 4.23
C TYR A 33 16.83 -14.42 3.84
N ARG A 34 16.05 -15.32 4.44
CA ARG A 34 14.58 -15.35 4.37
C ARG A 34 14.00 -14.41 5.41
N VAL A 35 13.23 -13.43 4.96
CA VAL A 35 12.75 -12.32 5.81
C VAL A 35 11.23 -12.28 5.82
N ARG A 36 10.65 -12.00 6.98
CA ARG A 36 9.25 -11.69 7.19
C ARG A 36 9.12 -10.31 7.84
N LEU A 37 8.15 -9.52 7.38
CA LEU A 37 7.79 -8.24 8.00
C LEU A 37 6.41 -8.34 8.62
N ARG A 38 6.23 -7.71 9.78
CA ARG A 38 4.96 -7.61 10.50
C ARG A 38 4.73 -6.21 11.00
N LYS A 39 3.45 -5.82 11.03
CA LYS A 39 2.98 -4.52 11.52
C LYS A 39 2.07 -4.70 12.71
N LEU A 40 2.35 -3.97 13.79
CA LEU A 40 1.51 -3.86 14.99
C LEU A 40 0.97 -2.44 15.07
N ASP A 41 -0.35 -2.27 14.90
CA ASP A 41 -1.00 -0.96 14.88
C ASP A 41 -1.76 -0.66 16.17
N PRO A 42 -1.44 0.44 16.88
CA PRO A 42 -1.96 0.68 18.23
C PRO A 42 -3.40 1.24 18.27
N TYR A 43 -4.04 1.49 17.13
CA TYR A 43 -5.41 2.01 17.13
C TYR A 43 -6.47 0.95 17.49
N LEU A 44 -7.63 1.42 18.00
CA LEU A 44 -8.74 0.58 18.45
C LEU A 44 -9.66 0.11 17.32
N ASN A 45 -9.45 0.53 16.09
CA ASN A 45 -10.17 -0.03 14.95
C ASN A 45 -9.78 -1.49 14.77
N VAL A 46 -10.74 -2.36 14.47
CA VAL A 46 -10.48 -3.79 14.20
C VAL A 46 -9.59 -3.95 12.96
N ASP A 47 -9.85 -3.11 11.96
CA ASP A 47 -9.05 -2.93 10.74
C ASP A 47 -9.22 -1.48 10.23
N PRO A 48 -8.41 -1.03 9.26
CA PRO A 48 -8.51 0.32 8.71
C PRO A 48 -9.62 0.52 7.67
N GLY A 49 -10.42 -0.49 7.35
CA GLY A 49 -11.37 -0.49 6.24
C GLY A 49 -12.41 0.62 6.27
N THR A 50 -12.78 1.09 7.47
CA THR A 50 -13.74 2.19 7.67
C THR A 50 -13.07 3.53 8.01
N MET A 51 -11.75 3.59 8.06
CA MET A 51 -11.02 4.81 8.41
C MET A 51 -10.99 5.79 7.23
N SER A 52 -10.98 7.07 7.55
CA SER A 52 -10.86 8.12 6.53
C SER A 52 -9.47 8.10 5.91
N PRO A 53 -9.36 8.10 4.56
CA PRO A 53 -8.07 8.23 3.88
C PRO A 53 -7.29 9.50 4.26
N TYR A 54 -7.97 10.56 4.67
CA TYR A 54 -7.33 11.79 5.16
C TYR A 54 -6.57 11.62 6.47
N GLN A 55 -7.00 10.68 7.31
CA GLN A 55 -6.38 10.44 8.61
C GLN A 55 -5.37 9.30 8.58
N HIS A 56 -5.62 8.29 7.74
CA HIS A 56 -4.88 7.03 7.79
C HIS A 56 -4.08 6.75 6.51
N GLY A 57 -4.39 7.44 5.41
CA GLY A 57 -3.85 7.10 4.09
C GLY A 57 -4.62 5.97 3.40
N GLU A 58 -3.97 5.32 2.46
CA GLU A 58 -4.50 4.21 1.70
C GLU A 58 -4.78 2.99 2.60
N VAL A 59 -5.90 2.32 2.35
CA VAL A 59 -6.16 0.98 2.87
C VAL A 59 -5.58 -0.04 1.89
N PHE A 60 -4.52 -0.72 2.31
CA PHE A 60 -3.88 -1.77 1.51
C PHE A 60 -4.59 -3.11 1.73
N VAL A 61 -4.86 -3.85 0.65
CA VAL A 61 -5.56 -5.14 0.72
C VAL A 61 -4.63 -6.27 0.30
N THR A 62 -4.57 -7.31 1.12
CA THR A 62 -3.78 -8.53 0.86
C THR A 62 -4.54 -9.53 -0.01
N ASP A 63 -3.84 -10.55 -0.53
CA ASP A 63 -4.48 -11.60 -1.35
C ASP A 63 -5.55 -12.37 -0.58
N ASP A 64 -5.36 -12.60 0.71
CA ASP A 64 -6.32 -13.28 1.60
C ASP A 64 -7.41 -12.36 2.17
N GLY A 65 -7.49 -11.10 1.69
CA GLY A 65 -8.56 -10.17 1.99
C GLY A 65 -8.44 -9.46 3.34
N ALA A 66 -7.24 -9.26 3.86
CA ALA A 66 -7.04 -8.34 4.97
C ALA A 66 -7.01 -6.89 4.47
N GLU A 67 -7.77 -6.02 5.11
CA GLU A 67 -7.60 -4.58 5.03
C GLU A 67 -6.54 -4.16 6.04
N THR A 68 -5.50 -3.46 5.59
CA THR A 68 -4.30 -3.20 6.39
C THR A 68 -3.79 -1.78 6.18
N ASP A 69 -2.83 -1.38 7.00
CA ASP A 69 -2.08 -0.15 6.83
C ASP A 69 -1.26 -0.15 5.53
N LEU A 70 -1.03 1.04 4.96
CA LEU A 70 -0.27 1.25 3.72
C LEU A 70 1.17 0.72 3.77
N ASP A 71 1.73 0.55 4.97
CA ASP A 71 3.10 0.04 5.15
C ASP A 71 3.28 -1.39 4.62
N LEU A 72 2.21 -2.21 4.64
CA LEU A 72 2.27 -3.54 4.05
C LEU A 72 2.53 -3.50 2.53
N GLY A 73 2.06 -2.46 1.87
CA GLY A 73 2.40 -2.19 0.47
C GLY A 73 3.91 -1.94 0.28
N HIS A 74 4.54 -1.19 1.18
CA HIS A 74 6.01 -1.05 1.16
C HIS A 74 6.71 -2.39 1.37
N TYR A 75 6.22 -3.21 2.31
CA TYR A 75 6.80 -4.52 2.57
C TYR A 75 6.79 -5.39 1.31
N GLU A 76 5.65 -5.48 0.62
CA GLU A 76 5.52 -6.26 -0.60
C GLU A 76 6.39 -5.71 -1.74
N ARG A 77 6.39 -4.39 -1.95
CA ARG A 77 7.17 -3.74 -3.03
C ARG A 77 8.68 -3.95 -2.88
N PHE A 78 9.19 -3.94 -1.64
CA PHE A 78 10.61 -4.05 -1.37
C PHE A 78 11.10 -5.50 -1.29
N THR A 79 10.30 -6.38 -0.68
CA THR A 79 10.71 -7.79 -0.46
C THR A 79 10.24 -8.73 -1.58
N GLY A 80 9.30 -8.31 -2.41
CA GLY A 80 8.65 -9.16 -3.40
C GLY A 80 7.70 -10.20 -2.81
N ARG A 81 7.66 -10.35 -1.48
CA ARG A 81 6.84 -11.35 -0.80
C ARG A 81 5.44 -10.78 -0.54
N PRO A 82 4.35 -11.49 -0.95
CA PRO A 82 3.00 -11.11 -0.59
C PRO A 82 2.78 -11.13 0.93
N ALA A 83 2.16 -10.08 1.46
CA ALA A 83 1.69 -10.03 2.83
C ALA A 83 0.35 -10.75 2.99
N ASN A 84 0.01 -11.11 4.20
CA ASN A 84 -1.23 -11.81 4.54
C ASN A 84 -1.78 -11.36 5.91
N LYS A 85 -2.95 -11.90 6.30
CA LYS A 85 -3.62 -11.59 7.58
C LYS A 85 -2.75 -11.77 8.83
N GLN A 86 -1.71 -12.60 8.74
CA GLN A 86 -0.78 -12.83 9.84
C GLN A 86 0.35 -11.79 9.89
N ASP A 87 0.43 -10.88 8.94
CA ASP A 87 1.50 -9.88 8.89
C ASP A 87 1.06 -8.51 9.46
N ASN A 88 -0.24 -8.36 9.81
CA ASN A 88 -0.76 -7.17 10.48
C ASN A 88 -1.73 -7.52 11.61
N ILE A 89 -1.66 -6.80 12.71
CA ILE A 89 -2.63 -6.87 13.80
C ILE A 89 -2.83 -5.49 14.44
N THR A 90 -4.08 -5.18 14.80
CA THR A 90 -4.45 -3.95 15.49
C THR A 90 -4.74 -4.20 16.96
N THR A 91 -4.65 -3.18 17.80
CA THR A 91 -5.13 -3.24 19.19
C THR A 91 -6.60 -3.67 19.23
N GLY A 92 -7.45 -3.09 18.36
CA GLY A 92 -8.88 -3.41 18.32
C GLY A 92 -9.14 -4.88 18.09
N ARG A 93 -8.44 -5.51 17.14
CA ARG A 93 -8.57 -6.95 16.88
C ARG A 93 -8.12 -7.80 18.06
N ILE A 94 -7.01 -7.46 18.71
CA ILE A 94 -6.53 -8.19 19.89
C ILE A 94 -7.55 -8.13 21.02
N TYR A 95 -8.09 -6.93 21.33
CA TYR A 95 -9.09 -6.77 22.38
C TYR A 95 -10.39 -7.48 22.02
N GLN A 96 -10.85 -7.42 20.78
CA GLN A 96 -12.04 -8.14 20.32
C GLN A 96 -11.90 -9.64 20.55
N ASP A 97 -10.76 -10.23 20.18
CA ASP A 97 -10.48 -11.66 20.36
C ASP A 97 -10.44 -12.06 21.85
N ILE A 98 -9.79 -11.24 22.69
CA ILE A 98 -9.70 -11.49 24.14
C ILE A 98 -11.08 -11.39 24.79
N ILE A 99 -11.86 -10.35 24.47
CA ILE A 99 -13.22 -10.18 24.99
C ILE A 99 -14.12 -11.34 24.55
N ALA A 100 -14.00 -11.77 23.28
CA ALA A 100 -14.75 -12.93 22.79
C ALA A 100 -14.38 -14.21 23.54
N LYS A 101 -13.11 -14.44 23.84
CA LYS A 101 -12.63 -15.57 24.68
C LYS A 101 -13.16 -15.47 26.09
N GLU A 102 -13.15 -14.29 26.71
CA GLU A 102 -13.70 -14.08 28.06
C GLU A 102 -15.18 -14.41 28.10
N ARG A 103 -15.98 -13.92 27.13
CA ARG A 103 -17.42 -14.19 27.07
C ARG A 103 -17.76 -15.65 26.84
N ARG A 104 -16.87 -16.43 26.20
CA ARG A 104 -17.02 -17.90 26.08
C ARG A 104 -16.60 -18.67 27.33
N GLY A 105 -15.94 -18.02 28.29
CA GLY A 105 -15.44 -18.67 29.52
C GLY A 105 -14.07 -19.32 29.38
N ASP A 106 -13.30 -19.02 28.32
CA ASP A 106 -12.00 -19.65 28.04
C ASP A 106 -10.98 -19.38 29.16
N PHE A 107 -11.18 -18.34 29.98
CA PHE A 107 -10.30 -17.97 31.08
C PHE A 107 -10.75 -18.58 32.45
N LEU A 108 -11.73 -19.47 32.44
CA LEU A 108 -12.17 -20.24 33.63
C LEU A 108 -12.48 -19.41 34.88
N GLY A 109 -13.02 -18.20 34.70
CA GLY A 109 -13.36 -17.27 35.78
C GLY A 109 -12.17 -16.41 36.28
N GLY A 110 -11.00 -16.51 35.66
CA GLY A 110 -9.86 -15.67 35.98
C GLY A 110 -10.10 -14.21 35.61
N THR A 111 -9.48 -13.28 36.35
CA THR A 111 -9.48 -11.84 35.99
C THR A 111 -8.63 -11.61 34.76
N VAL A 112 -9.23 -11.11 33.68
CA VAL A 112 -8.53 -10.79 32.43
C VAL A 112 -7.97 -9.37 32.49
N GLN A 113 -6.68 -9.20 32.24
CA GLN A 113 -5.94 -7.94 32.36
C GLN A 113 -5.07 -7.71 31.13
N VAL A 114 -4.59 -6.47 30.93
CA VAL A 114 -3.64 -6.15 29.85
C VAL A 114 -2.38 -7.01 29.98
N ILE A 115 -1.81 -7.09 31.18
CA ILE A 115 -0.73 -8.01 31.52
C ILE A 115 -1.33 -9.13 32.39
N PRO A 116 -1.22 -10.41 32.01
CA PRO A 116 -0.46 -10.93 30.86
C PRO A 116 -1.30 -11.11 29.58
N HIS A 117 -2.63 -11.03 29.60
CA HIS A 117 -3.48 -11.59 28.54
C HIS A 117 -3.33 -10.89 27.19
N VAL A 118 -3.29 -9.54 27.17
CA VAL A 118 -3.07 -8.77 25.94
C VAL A 118 -1.62 -8.89 25.49
N THR A 119 -0.66 -8.78 26.41
CA THR A 119 0.75 -8.90 26.07
C THR A 119 1.12 -10.30 25.57
N ASP A 120 0.51 -11.37 26.11
CA ASP A 120 0.73 -12.73 25.63
C ASP A 120 0.14 -12.93 24.23
N ALA A 121 -1.05 -12.42 23.96
CA ALA A 121 -1.66 -12.47 22.64
C ALA A 121 -0.77 -11.76 21.58
N ILE A 122 -0.18 -10.61 21.93
CA ILE A 122 0.78 -9.90 21.06
C ILE A 122 2.04 -10.75 20.82
N LYS A 123 2.62 -11.33 21.89
CA LYS A 123 3.81 -12.18 21.80
C LYS A 123 3.56 -13.43 20.96
N GLU A 124 2.39 -14.06 21.11
CA GLU A 124 1.97 -15.21 20.31
C GLU A 124 1.84 -14.84 18.84
N PHE A 125 1.22 -13.70 18.53
CA PHE A 125 1.16 -13.19 17.17
C PHE A 125 2.56 -13.00 16.58
N VAL A 126 3.48 -12.36 17.31
CA VAL A 126 4.87 -12.13 16.87
C VAL A 126 5.60 -13.45 16.62
N LYS A 127 5.38 -14.48 17.45
CA LYS A 127 6.05 -15.80 17.34
C LYS A 127 5.46 -16.71 16.26
N SER A 128 4.19 -16.55 15.90
CA SER A 128 3.47 -17.49 15.06
C SER A 128 3.99 -17.58 13.62
N GLY A 129 4.08 -18.80 13.06
CA GLY A 129 4.35 -19.04 11.63
C GLY A 129 5.69 -18.51 11.12
N ASN A 130 6.74 -18.54 11.94
CA ASN A 130 8.06 -18.00 11.60
C ASN A 130 9.13 -19.06 11.33
N ASP A 131 8.78 -20.35 11.29
CA ASP A 131 9.74 -21.46 11.21
C ASP A 131 10.60 -21.41 9.94
N ASP A 132 10.07 -20.88 8.86
CA ASP A 132 10.76 -20.78 7.57
C ASP A 132 11.61 -19.51 7.40
N PHE A 133 11.68 -18.64 8.41
CA PHE A 133 12.37 -17.35 8.30
C PHE A 133 13.64 -17.29 9.14
N ASP A 134 14.63 -16.59 8.59
CA ASP A 134 15.89 -16.32 9.29
C ASP A 134 15.77 -15.05 10.13
N PHE A 135 15.00 -14.04 9.62
CA PHE A 135 14.70 -12.79 10.30
C PHE A 135 13.21 -12.46 10.25
N VAL A 136 12.69 -11.96 11.35
CA VAL A 136 11.33 -11.39 11.46
C VAL A 136 11.47 -9.95 11.94
N LEU A 137 11.11 -9.02 11.08
CA LEU A 137 11.05 -7.60 11.38
C LEU A 137 9.65 -7.26 11.86
N VAL A 138 9.54 -6.66 13.02
CA VAL A 138 8.27 -6.30 13.65
C VAL A 138 8.24 -4.80 13.88
N GLU A 139 7.45 -4.11 13.08
CA GLU A 139 7.26 -2.68 13.20
C GLU A 139 6.15 -2.36 14.18
N ILE A 140 6.44 -1.47 15.13
CA ILE A 140 5.46 -0.93 16.07
C ILE A 140 4.93 0.39 15.51
N GLY A 141 3.63 0.44 15.24
CA GLY A 141 2.93 1.67 14.83
C GLY A 141 2.93 2.72 15.94
N GLY A 142 2.59 3.95 15.60
CA GLY A 142 2.58 5.07 16.53
C GLY A 142 3.97 5.57 16.94
N THR A 143 3.99 6.33 18.02
CA THR A 143 5.17 6.99 18.57
C THR A 143 5.42 6.51 19.99
N VAL A 144 6.68 6.30 20.38
CA VAL A 144 7.01 5.97 21.78
C VAL A 144 6.52 7.08 22.71
N GLY A 145 5.82 6.67 23.77
CA GLY A 145 5.18 7.60 24.72
C GLY A 145 3.67 7.77 24.48
N ASP A 146 3.14 7.35 23.33
CA ASP A 146 1.71 7.32 23.09
C ASP A 146 1.03 6.24 23.96
N ILE A 147 -0.07 6.59 24.62
CA ILE A 147 -0.77 5.71 25.59
C ILE A 147 -1.25 4.42 24.91
N GLU A 148 -1.81 4.54 23.72
CA GLU A 148 -2.35 3.42 22.94
C GLU A 148 -1.29 2.41 22.52
N GLY A 149 -0.03 2.83 22.40
CA GLY A 149 1.11 1.96 22.06
C GLY A 149 1.65 1.13 23.23
N LEU A 150 1.35 1.50 24.48
CA LEU A 150 1.97 0.90 25.66
C LEU A 150 1.86 -0.63 25.74
N PRO A 151 0.71 -1.27 25.41
CA PRO A 151 0.63 -2.73 25.42
C PRO A 151 1.61 -3.42 24.45
N PHE A 152 1.84 -2.82 23.28
CA PHE A 152 2.80 -3.32 22.32
C PHE A 152 4.25 -3.17 22.82
N PHE A 153 4.59 -2.00 23.34
CA PHE A 153 5.92 -1.77 23.91
C PHE A 153 6.20 -2.72 25.08
N GLU A 154 5.23 -2.92 25.97
CA GLU A 154 5.37 -3.87 27.08
C GLU A 154 5.52 -5.30 26.56
N ALA A 155 4.75 -5.71 25.56
CA ALA A 155 4.85 -7.05 24.98
C ALA A 155 6.22 -7.31 24.34
N ILE A 156 6.77 -6.36 23.57
CA ILE A 156 8.12 -6.53 22.96
C ILE A 156 9.24 -6.46 24.01
N ARG A 157 9.06 -5.70 25.10
CA ARG A 157 9.98 -5.71 26.23
C ARG A 157 10.02 -7.08 26.90
N GLN A 158 8.85 -7.66 27.18
CA GLN A 158 8.74 -9.02 27.75
C GLN A 158 9.32 -10.05 26.78
N PHE A 159 9.03 -9.92 25.48
CA PHE A 159 9.57 -10.80 24.44
C PHE A 159 11.12 -10.84 24.50
N GLY A 160 11.77 -9.68 24.57
CA GLY A 160 13.22 -9.61 24.63
C GLY A 160 13.82 -10.21 25.91
N GLN A 161 13.08 -10.19 27.01
CA GLN A 161 13.48 -10.82 28.27
C GLN A 161 13.32 -12.35 28.23
N GLU A 162 12.26 -12.84 27.59
CA GLU A 162 11.94 -14.27 27.47
C GLU A 162 12.75 -14.98 26.37
N ALA A 163 13.10 -14.25 25.33
CA ALA A 163 13.80 -14.80 24.19
C ALA A 163 15.26 -15.19 24.53
N PRO A 164 15.83 -16.18 23.84
CA PRO A 164 17.25 -16.51 24.00
C PRO A 164 18.13 -15.30 23.76
N ARG A 165 19.21 -15.15 24.55
CA ARG A 165 20.16 -14.04 24.40
C ARG A 165 20.68 -13.95 22.96
N GLY A 166 20.68 -12.75 22.39
CA GLY A 166 21.12 -12.49 21.01
C GLY A 166 20.15 -12.94 19.93
N SER A 167 18.90 -13.27 20.28
CA SER A 167 17.85 -13.62 19.29
C SER A 167 16.92 -12.46 18.96
N CYS A 168 17.00 -11.32 19.65
CA CYS A 168 16.27 -10.11 19.29
C CYS A 168 17.11 -8.84 19.49
N ILE A 169 16.83 -7.82 18.66
CA ILE A 169 17.39 -6.48 18.77
C ILE A 169 16.30 -5.42 18.58
N TYR A 170 16.60 -4.19 19.01
CA TYR A 170 15.71 -3.04 18.90
C TYR A 170 16.35 -1.95 18.05
N ILE A 171 15.66 -1.55 16.98
CA ILE A 171 16.02 -0.40 16.15
C ILE A 171 15.02 0.72 16.46
N HIS A 172 15.51 1.90 16.76
CA HIS A 172 14.68 3.05 17.08
C HIS A 172 14.89 4.19 16.07
N LEU A 173 13.82 4.53 15.34
CA LEU A 173 13.80 5.66 14.43
C LEU A 173 13.59 6.96 15.21
N THR A 174 14.39 7.98 14.88
CA THR A 174 14.29 9.31 15.47
C THR A 174 14.48 10.40 14.43
N LEU A 175 14.19 11.65 14.79
CA LEU A 175 14.38 12.82 13.95
C LEU A 175 15.45 13.73 14.54
N LEU A 176 16.38 14.18 13.69
CA LEU A 176 17.32 15.26 13.97
C LEU A 176 16.94 16.49 13.16
N PRO A 177 16.12 17.40 13.70
CA PRO A 177 15.74 18.60 12.97
C PRO A 177 16.92 19.58 12.87
N TYR A 178 17.10 20.17 11.70
CA TYR A 178 17.99 21.31 11.54
C TYR A 178 17.24 22.60 11.87
N ILE A 179 17.87 23.45 12.68
CA ILE A 179 17.31 24.75 13.02
C ILE A 179 18.09 25.84 12.27
N PRO A 180 17.52 26.43 11.21
CA PRO A 180 18.24 27.39 10.36
C PRO A 180 18.81 28.58 11.13
N THR A 181 18.07 29.12 12.10
CA THR A 181 18.51 30.24 12.92
C THR A 181 19.69 29.92 13.85
N ALA A 182 19.85 28.64 14.24
CA ALA A 182 20.97 28.18 15.07
C ALA A 182 22.11 27.60 14.22
N GLY A 183 21.89 27.33 12.95
CA GLY A 183 22.88 26.75 12.04
C GLY A 183 23.31 25.33 12.39
N GLU A 184 22.50 24.56 13.13
CA GLU A 184 22.90 23.24 13.64
C GLU A 184 21.73 22.22 13.68
N LEU A 185 22.09 20.92 13.59
CA LEU A 185 21.21 19.81 13.91
C LEU A 185 20.97 19.73 15.42
N LYS A 186 19.72 19.49 15.81
CA LYS A 186 19.34 19.33 17.22
C LYS A 186 19.20 17.86 17.61
N THR A 187 20.07 17.41 18.52
CA THR A 187 20.08 16.03 19.02
C THR A 187 19.14 15.79 20.20
N LYS A 188 18.60 16.84 20.81
CA LYS A 188 17.70 16.73 21.98
C LYS A 188 16.43 15.92 21.71
N PRO A 189 15.70 16.08 20.57
CA PRO A 189 14.52 15.28 20.31
C PRO A 189 14.83 13.76 20.30
N THR A 190 15.93 13.36 19.67
CA THR A 190 16.42 11.97 19.70
C THR A 190 16.74 11.48 21.11
N GLN A 191 17.46 12.29 21.91
CA GLN A 191 17.79 11.94 23.28
C GLN A 191 16.53 11.75 24.16
N HIS A 192 15.51 12.60 23.99
CA HIS A 192 14.25 12.48 24.72
C HIS A 192 13.46 11.26 24.29
N SER A 193 13.38 10.99 23.00
CA SER A 193 12.70 9.81 22.46
C SER A 193 13.31 8.51 22.96
N VAL A 194 14.65 8.41 22.95
CA VAL A 194 15.36 7.24 23.50
C VAL A 194 15.20 7.14 25.01
N LYS A 195 15.17 8.27 25.73
CA LYS A 195 14.90 8.27 27.18
C LYS A 195 13.52 7.70 27.48
N GLU A 196 12.50 8.06 26.69
CA GLU A 196 11.14 7.54 26.83
C GLU A 196 11.12 6.02 26.59
N LEU A 197 11.73 5.54 25.51
CA LEU A 197 11.84 4.10 25.24
C LEU A 197 12.55 3.33 26.38
N ARG A 198 13.62 3.92 26.94
CA ARG A 198 14.35 3.33 28.07
C ARG A 198 13.54 3.34 29.35
N SER A 199 12.63 4.30 29.56
CA SER A 199 11.75 4.33 30.74
C SER A 199 10.78 3.16 30.77
N ILE A 200 10.44 2.61 29.59
CA ILE A 200 9.63 1.38 29.43
C ILE A 200 10.50 0.12 29.68
N GLY A 201 11.83 0.25 29.69
CA GLY A 201 12.77 -0.86 29.88
C GLY A 201 13.36 -1.44 28.60
N ILE A 202 13.27 -0.70 27.48
CA ILE A 202 13.84 -1.10 26.19
C ILE A 202 15.07 -0.22 25.90
N GLN A 203 16.23 -0.84 25.73
CA GLN A 203 17.45 -0.19 25.24
C GLN A 203 17.57 -0.45 23.74
N PRO A 204 17.59 0.59 22.88
CA PRO A 204 17.84 0.39 21.46
C PRO A 204 19.28 -0.08 21.22
N ASP A 205 19.46 -1.02 20.31
CA ASP A 205 20.76 -1.49 19.82
C ASP A 205 21.29 -0.58 18.70
N ILE A 206 20.38 -0.09 17.85
CA ILE A 206 20.67 0.75 16.69
C ILE A 206 19.71 1.95 16.69
N LEU A 207 20.23 3.12 16.40
CA LEU A 207 19.45 4.32 16.13
C LEU A 207 19.48 4.63 14.64
N LEU A 208 18.30 4.77 14.05
CA LEU A 208 18.14 5.24 12.68
C LEU A 208 17.66 6.70 12.72
N CYS A 209 18.57 7.62 12.45
CA CYS A 209 18.39 9.04 12.66
C CYS A 209 18.01 9.74 11.35
N ARG A 210 16.73 10.08 11.15
CA ARG A 210 16.29 10.85 9.99
C ARG A 210 16.77 12.28 10.09
N ALA A 211 17.36 12.78 9.01
CA ALA A 211 17.85 14.14 8.87
C ALA A 211 17.77 14.58 7.41
N ASP A 212 17.64 15.90 7.19
CA ASP A 212 17.65 16.52 5.86
C ASP A 212 19.08 16.73 5.29
N ARG A 213 20.10 16.49 6.12
CA ARG A 213 21.54 16.66 5.80
C ARG A 213 22.40 15.71 6.61
N GLU A 214 23.67 15.60 6.19
CA GLU A 214 24.66 14.78 6.88
C GLU A 214 24.76 15.09 8.38
N ILE A 215 24.87 14.03 9.18
CA ILE A 215 25.07 14.13 10.62
C ILE A 215 26.57 14.12 10.90
N PRO A 216 27.16 15.24 11.40
CA PRO A 216 28.58 15.30 11.70
C PRO A 216 29.01 14.23 12.73
N GLU A 217 30.23 13.76 12.62
CA GLU A 217 30.77 12.69 13.48
C GLU A 217 30.74 13.05 14.98
N ASN A 218 30.97 14.30 15.33
CA ASN A 218 30.85 14.80 16.70
C ASN A 218 29.42 14.66 17.23
N GLU A 219 28.40 14.89 16.38
CA GLU A 219 27.00 14.73 16.77
C GLU A 219 26.61 13.25 16.86
N ARG A 220 27.14 12.38 15.98
CA ARG A 220 26.96 10.91 16.11
C ARG A 220 27.52 10.39 17.43
N ARG A 221 28.73 10.81 17.80
CA ARG A 221 29.35 10.44 19.11
C ARG A 221 28.54 10.94 20.28
N LYS A 222 28.05 12.17 20.23
CA LYS A 222 27.19 12.77 21.24
C LYS A 222 25.87 11.99 21.39
N ILE A 223 25.19 11.67 20.29
CA ILE A 223 23.98 10.85 20.29
C ILE A 223 24.29 9.49 20.91
N GLY A 224 25.34 8.81 20.45
CA GLY A 224 25.76 7.52 20.99
C GLY A 224 25.97 7.55 22.51
N LEU A 225 26.68 8.57 23.01
CA LEU A 225 26.94 8.74 24.45
C LEU A 225 25.64 8.91 25.26
N PHE A 226 24.74 9.83 24.84
CA PHE A 226 23.51 10.12 25.57
C PHE A 226 22.46 9.00 25.47
N CYS A 227 22.45 8.28 24.36
CA CYS A 227 21.49 7.21 24.09
C CYS A 227 22.02 5.81 24.47
N ASN A 228 23.26 5.71 24.95
CA ASN A 228 23.92 4.46 25.28
C ASN A 228 23.95 3.48 24.09
N VAL A 229 24.35 3.99 22.93
CA VAL A 229 24.47 3.24 21.68
C VAL A 229 25.86 3.48 21.10
N ARG A 230 26.50 2.46 20.49
CA ARG A 230 27.79 2.64 19.83
C ARG A 230 27.69 3.72 18.73
N PRO A 231 28.70 4.59 18.56
CA PRO A 231 28.68 5.60 17.50
C PRO A 231 28.46 5.01 16.10
N SER A 232 29.00 3.81 15.81
CA SER A 232 28.79 3.07 14.56
C SER A 232 27.33 2.63 14.34
N ALA A 233 26.58 2.43 15.43
CA ALA A 233 25.17 2.08 15.38
C ALA A 233 24.21 3.30 15.39
N VAL A 234 24.76 4.52 15.30
CA VAL A 234 24.02 5.75 15.01
C VAL A 234 24.02 5.95 13.50
N ILE A 235 23.04 5.38 12.84
CA ILE A 235 22.90 5.37 11.38
C ILE A 235 22.11 6.60 10.92
N GLN A 236 22.62 7.32 9.94
CA GLN A 236 21.84 8.41 9.33
C GLN A 236 20.87 7.88 8.28
N ALA A 237 19.67 8.41 8.30
CA ALA A 237 18.62 8.17 7.31
C ALA A 237 18.31 9.49 6.60
N LEU A 238 19.07 9.78 5.55
CA LEU A 238 18.87 11.00 4.77
C LEU A 238 17.67 10.87 3.84
N ASP A 239 17.02 12.00 3.56
CA ASP A 239 16.00 12.06 2.54
C ASP A 239 16.61 11.78 1.16
N VAL A 240 15.99 10.88 0.40
CA VAL A 240 16.43 10.47 -0.93
C VAL A 240 15.41 10.90 -1.99
N LYS A 241 15.86 11.03 -3.24
CA LYS A 241 14.99 11.43 -4.36
C LYS A 241 13.96 10.36 -4.74
N SER A 242 14.26 9.10 -4.49
CA SER A 242 13.37 7.97 -4.73
C SER A 242 13.44 7.02 -3.56
N ILE A 243 12.30 6.50 -3.11
CA ILE A 243 12.25 5.50 -2.03
C ILE A 243 13.05 4.24 -2.37
N TYR A 244 13.22 3.94 -3.66
CA TYR A 244 13.98 2.77 -4.14
C TYR A 244 15.50 2.91 -3.99
N ASP A 245 15.99 4.11 -3.64
CA ASP A 245 17.41 4.31 -3.29
C ASP A 245 17.70 4.03 -1.80
N VAL A 246 16.66 3.94 -0.95
CA VAL A 246 16.82 3.74 0.49
C VAL A 246 17.65 2.49 0.85
N PRO A 247 17.45 1.30 0.23
CA PRO A 247 18.28 0.14 0.52
C PRO A 247 19.76 0.40 0.27
N ARG A 248 20.12 1.08 -0.81
CA ARG A 248 21.51 1.42 -1.14
C ARG A 248 22.08 2.42 -0.15
N ALA A 249 21.31 3.46 0.19
CA ALA A 249 21.71 4.47 1.17
C ALA A 249 21.95 3.85 2.55
N TYR A 250 21.07 2.97 3.02
CA TYR A 250 21.23 2.29 4.29
C TYR A 250 22.40 1.29 4.31
N HIS A 251 22.66 0.62 3.18
CA HIS A 251 23.83 -0.23 3.04
C HIS A 251 25.13 0.58 3.12
N ALA A 252 25.18 1.72 2.42
CA ALA A 252 26.34 2.61 2.44
C ALA A 252 26.64 3.15 3.86
N GLU A 253 25.60 3.39 4.67
CA GLU A 253 25.72 3.77 6.07
C GLU A 253 26.03 2.58 7.03
N GLY A 254 25.98 1.36 6.53
CA GLY A 254 26.32 0.16 7.28
C GLY A 254 25.20 -0.42 8.15
N LEU A 255 23.92 -0.04 7.93
CA LEU A 255 22.78 -0.52 8.74
C LEU A 255 22.71 -2.05 8.79
N ASP A 256 22.78 -2.71 7.66
CA ASP A 256 22.71 -4.17 7.55
C ASP A 256 23.91 -4.85 8.21
N LYS A 257 25.10 -4.22 8.19
CA LYS A 257 26.29 -4.70 8.90
C LYS A 257 26.12 -4.60 10.42
N GLU A 258 25.64 -3.45 10.92
CA GLU A 258 25.38 -3.26 12.36
C GLU A 258 24.32 -4.24 12.88
N VAL A 259 23.27 -4.52 12.09
CA VAL A 259 22.25 -5.54 12.40
C VAL A 259 22.91 -6.93 12.55
N LEU A 260 23.72 -7.34 11.59
CA LEU A 260 24.37 -8.65 11.63
C LEU A 260 25.36 -8.75 12.80
N GLU A 261 26.10 -7.67 13.08
CA GLU A 261 27.03 -7.60 14.21
C GLU A 261 26.30 -7.70 15.56
N ALA A 262 25.13 -7.03 15.67
CA ALA A 262 24.31 -7.11 16.89
C ALA A 262 23.82 -8.55 17.16
N PHE A 263 23.61 -9.35 16.12
CA PHE A 263 23.29 -10.79 16.24
C PHE A 263 24.53 -11.70 16.30
N GLY A 264 25.74 -11.16 16.28
CA GLY A 264 26.97 -11.93 16.28
C GLY A 264 27.24 -12.72 15.00
N ILE A 265 26.68 -12.28 13.88
CA ILE A 265 26.84 -12.93 12.57
C ILE A 265 28.05 -12.32 11.86
N THR A 266 29.14 -13.08 11.76
CA THR A 266 30.43 -12.61 11.19
C THR A 266 30.66 -13.05 9.74
N ASN A 267 30.00 -14.11 9.29
CA ASN A 267 30.22 -14.74 7.98
C ASN A 267 29.07 -14.51 6.99
N ALA A 268 28.47 -13.32 7.02
CA ALA A 268 27.40 -12.97 6.10
C ALA A 268 27.92 -12.69 4.68
N LYS A 269 27.15 -13.06 3.67
CA LYS A 269 27.43 -12.70 2.28
C LYS A 269 27.35 -11.19 2.08
N VAL A 270 28.12 -10.66 1.14
CA VAL A 270 27.93 -9.30 0.63
C VAL A 270 26.56 -9.20 -0.03
N PRO A 271 25.78 -8.13 0.19
CA PRO A 271 24.47 -8.01 -0.42
C PRO A 271 24.58 -7.79 -1.93
N ASP A 272 23.76 -8.50 -2.70
CA ASP A 272 23.61 -8.24 -4.13
C ASP A 272 22.54 -7.14 -4.33
N LEU A 273 23.00 -5.93 -4.62
CA LEU A 273 22.15 -4.77 -4.86
C LEU A 273 21.94 -4.45 -6.34
N SER A 274 22.39 -5.30 -7.25
CA SER A 274 22.35 -5.09 -8.72
C SER A 274 20.93 -4.74 -9.22
N LYS A 275 19.91 -5.39 -8.68
CA LYS A 275 18.51 -5.09 -9.02
C LYS A 275 18.11 -3.66 -8.62
N TRP A 276 18.52 -3.21 -7.43
CA TRP A 276 18.25 -1.84 -6.96
C TRP A 276 19.01 -0.80 -7.77
N GLU A 277 20.25 -1.09 -8.13
CA GLU A 277 21.06 -0.26 -9.01
C GLU A 277 20.41 -0.10 -10.39
N GLY A 278 19.90 -1.20 -10.97
CA GLY A 278 19.18 -1.17 -12.25
C GLY A 278 17.91 -0.31 -12.20
N ILE A 279 17.14 -0.38 -11.10
CA ILE A 279 15.97 0.51 -10.90
C ILE A 279 16.42 1.96 -10.81
N MET A 280 17.42 2.25 -10.00
CA MET A 280 17.89 3.63 -9.81
C MET A 280 18.49 4.23 -11.07
N GLN A 281 19.13 3.43 -11.92
CA GLN A 281 19.60 3.87 -13.21
C GLN A 281 18.44 4.38 -14.09
N ARG A 282 17.35 3.61 -14.20
CA ARG A 282 16.15 3.98 -14.98
C ARG A 282 15.44 5.20 -14.40
N VAL A 283 15.30 5.26 -13.07
CA VAL A 283 14.67 6.41 -12.39
C VAL A 283 15.48 7.69 -12.56
N SER A 284 16.82 7.60 -12.54
CA SER A 284 17.71 8.77 -12.61
C SER A 284 17.99 9.24 -14.04
N HIS A 285 17.85 8.37 -15.03
CA HIS A 285 18.16 8.65 -16.44
C HIS A 285 17.02 8.20 -17.36
N PRO A 286 15.80 8.75 -17.22
CA PRO A 286 14.70 8.42 -18.10
C PRO A 286 14.95 8.96 -19.51
N GLU A 287 14.48 8.23 -20.53
CA GLU A 287 14.58 8.62 -21.94
C GLU A 287 13.56 9.68 -22.37
N GLY A 288 12.58 9.96 -21.51
CA GLY A 288 11.54 10.96 -21.76
C GLY A 288 10.64 11.14 -20.54
N GLU A 289 9.62 11.98 -20.72
CA GLU A 289 8.60 12.24 -19.70
C GLU A 289 7.21 12.11 -20.35
N VAL A 290 6.26 11.52 -19.63
CA VAL A 290 4.83 11.48 -20.00
C VAL A 290 3.99 12.11 -18.90
N ARG A 291 2.92 12.81 -19.31
CA ARG A 291 1.98 13.49 -18.42
C ARG A 291 0.70 12.69 -18.28
N ILE A 292 0.41 12.24 -17.06
CA ILE A 292 -0.80 11.46 -16.76
C ILE A 292 -1.68 12.25 -15.80
N ALA A 293 -2.89 12.58 -16.24
CA ALA A 293 -3.90 13.17 -15.37
C ALA A 293 -4.58 12.07 -14.54
N VAL A 294 -4.52 12.20 -13.22
CA VAL A 294 -5.27 11.36 -12.30
C VAL A 294 -6.47 12.15 -11.79
N VAL A 295 -7.67 11.79 -12.28
CA VAL A 295 -8.93 12.45 -11.93
C VAL A 295 -9.57 11.69 -10.77
N GLY A 296 -9.33 12.17 -9.56
CA GLY A 296 -9.64 11.46 -8.31
C GLY A 296 -10.37 12.31 -7.28
N LYS A 297 -10.49 11.73 -6.09
CA LYS A 297 -10.88 12.41 -4.85
C LYS A 297 -9.67 12.45 -3.93
N TYR A 298 -9.63 13.37 -2.98
CA TYR A 298 -8.53 13.43 -1.99
C TYR A 298 -7.14 13.68 -2.62
N THR A 299 -7.07 14.40 -3.72
CA THR A 299 -5.83 14.63 -4.47
C THR A 299 -4.81 15.47 -3.69
N GLY A 300 -5.25 16.20 -2.65
CA GLY A 300 -4.37 16.91 -1.73
C GLY A 300 -3.59 16.03 -0.75
N LEU A 301 -3.89 14.71 -0.67
CA LEU A 301 -3.20 13.77 0.23
C LEU A 301 -2.63 12.59 -0.59
N LEU A 302 -1.35 12.64 -0.90
CA LEU A 302 -0.67 11.63 -1.72
C LEU A 302 -0.69 10.23 -1.09
N ASP A 303 -0.70 10.13 0.23
CA ASP A 303 -0.75 8.85 0.94
C ASP A 303 -2.09 8.11 0.74
N ALA A 304 -3.18 8.81 0.36
CA ALA A 304 -4.45 8.17 -0.02
C ALA A 304 -4.36 7.36 -1.32
N TYR A 305 -3.34 7.60 -2.14
CA TYR A 305 -3.09 6.96 -3.43
C TYR A 305 -1.67 6.39 -3.52
N LYS A 306 -1.13 5.91 -2.41
CA LYS A 306 0.27 5.49 -2.33
C LYS A 306 0.59 4.38 -3.35
N SER A 307 -0.17 3.29 -3.36
CA SER A 307 0.04 2.19 -4.31
C SER A 307 -0.17 2.61 -5.75
N LEU A 308 -1.14 3.47 -6.02
CA LEU A 308 -1.39 4.00 -7.36
C LEU A 308 -0.21 4.83 -7.89
N ASN A 309 0.30 5.73 -7.06
CA ASN A 309 1.46 6.55 -7.42
C ASN A 309 2.69 5.67 -7.68
N GLU A 310 2.95 4.69 -6.81
CA GLU A 310 4.06 3.74 -7.01
C GLU A 310 3.86 2.90 -8.27
N ALA A 311 2.64 2.43 -8.56
CA ALA A 311 2.36 1.65 -9.77
C ALA A 311 2.58 2.45 -11.06
N LEU A 312 2.27 3.76 -11.07
CA LEU A 312 2.62 4.65 -12.18
C LEU A 312 4.13 4.82 -12.33
N VAL A 313 4.87 4.95 -11.23
CA VAL A 313 6.34 4.96 -11.25
C VAL A 313 6.89 3.65 -11.80
N HIS A 314 6.31 2.50 -11.41
CA HIS A 314 6.72 1.19 -11.95
C HIS A 314 6.46 1.07 -13.45
N GLY A 315 5.31 1.59 -13.93
CA GLY A 315 5.04 1.71 -15.37
C GLY A 315 6.09 2.57 -16.09
N GLY A 316 6.51 3.66 -15.46
CA GLY A 316 7.62 4.49 -15.94
C GLY A 316 8.95 3.74 -16.00
N ILE A 317 9.28 2.97 -14.96
CA ILE A 317 10.48 2.13 -14.90
C ILE A 317 10.45 1.07 -16.01
N ALA A 318 9.29 0.43 -16.26
CA ALA A 318 9.13 -0.55 -17.33
C ALA A 318 9.43 0.04 -18.72
N ASN A 319 9.03 1.29 -18.95
CA ASN A 319 9.16 1.99 -20.23
C ASN A 319 10.37 2.94 -20.33
N ASN A 320 11.20 2.98 -19.28
CA ASN A 320 12.36 3.90 -19.18
C ASN A 320 12.00 5.38 -19.35
N VAL A 321 10.82 5.78 -18.84
CA VAL A 321 10.33 7.16 -18.87
C VAL A 321 9.96 7.65 -17.48
N LYS A 322 9.99 8.97 -17.29
CA LYS A 322 9.46 9.61 -16.10
C LYS A 322 7.96 9.85 -16.27
N VAL A 323 7.16 9.37 -15.32
CA VAL A 323 5.74 9.70 -15.26
C VAL A 323 5.55 10.95 -14.41
N LYS A 324 5.01 12.00 -15.01
CA LYS A 324 4.56 13.21 -14.31
C LYS A 324 3.07 13.10 -14.06
N VAL A 325 2.69 12.95 -12.80
CA VAL A 325 1.28 12.85 -12.40
C VAL A 325 0.70 14.24 -12.17
N GLU A 326 -0.41 14.53 -12.82
CA GLU A 326 -1.23 15.72 -12.61
C GLU A 326 -2.50 15.32 -11.87
N TRP A 327 -2.56 15.68 -10.59
CA TRP A 327 -3.68 15.36 -9.73
C TRP A 327 -4.80 16.38 -9.91
N ILE A 328 -6.01 15.91 -10.26
CA ILE A 328 -7.17 16.77 -10.51
C ILE A 328 -8.32 16.27 -9.64
N GLU A 329 -8.89 17.17 -8.80
CA GLU A 329 -10.12 16.87 -8.07
C GLU A 329 -11.28 16.70 -9.04
N SER A 330 -11.91 15.53 -9.00
CA SER A 330 -12.99 15.20 -9.95
C SER A 330 -14.21 16.15 -9.86
N GLU A 331 -14.43 16.74 -8.68
CA GLU A 331 -15.53 17.72 -8.48
C GLU A 331 -15.40 18.99 -9.35
N VAL A 332 -14.17 19.35 -9.76
CA VAL A 332 -13.94 20.48 -10.66
C VAL A 332 -14.72 20.29 -11.97
N PHE A 333 -14.73 19.08 -12.48
CA PHE A 333 -15.44 18.76 -13.74
C PHE A 333 -16.96 18.64 -13.61
N GLU A 334 -17.52 18.71 -12.40
CA GLU A 334 -18.97 18.82 -12.26
C GLU A 334 -19.52 20.15 -12.78
N ASN A 335 -18.72 21.22 -12.65
CA ASN A 335 -19.11 22.59 -13.01
C ASN A 335 -18.28 23.19 -14.15
N GLU A 336 -17.08 22.67 -14.41
CA GLU A 336 -16.14 23.20 -15.41
C GLU A 336 -15.96 22.25 -16.58
N ASP A 337 -15.56 22.77 -17.75
CA ASP A 337 -15.19 21.94 -18.90
C ASP A 337 -13.86 21.21 -18.61
N PRO A 338 -13.80 19.87 -18.78
CA PRO A 338 -12.56 19.13 -18.64
C PRO A 338 -11.46 19.52 -19.62
N ALA A 339 -11.80 20.06 -20.79
CA ALA A 339 -10.86 20.29 -21.87
C ALA A 339 -9.64 21.14 -21.46
N PRO A 340 -9.77 22.30 -20.80
CA PRO A 340 -8.62 23.10 -20.38
C PRO A 340 -7.63 22.38 -19.45
N TYR A 341 -8.12 21.40 -18.71
CA TYR A 341 -7.31 20.63 -17.73
C TYR A 341 -6.69 19.37 -18.33
N LEU A 342 -7.36 18.76 -19.32
CA LEU A 342 -6.97 17.49 -19.91
C LEU A 342 -6.34 17.62 -21.31
N GLU A 343 -6.32 18.82 -21.87
CA GLU A 343 -5.65 19.05 -23.16
C GLU A 343 -4.12 18.92 -23.00
N GLY A 344 -3.51 18.12 -23.87
CA GLY A 344 -2.07 17.89 -23.87
C GLY A 344 -1.58 16.89 -22.81
N VAL A 345 -2.45 16.20 -22.07
CA VAL A 345 -2.04 15.03 -21.27
C VAL A 345 -1.89 13.80 -22.17
N ASP A 346 -0.98 12.92 -21.80
CA ASP A 346 -0.67 11.70 -22.57
C ASP A 346 -1.54 10.51 -22.19
N GLY A 347 -2.12 10.56 -20.97
CA GLY A 347 -3.06 9.56 -20.47
C GLY A 347 -3.94 10.10 -19.35
N ILE A 348 -5.11 9.49 -19.18
CA ILE A 348 -6.07 9.81 -18.11
C ILE A 348 -6.33 8.56 -17.29
N LEU A 349 -6.12 8.65 -15.98
CA LEU A 349 -6.42 7.59 -15.02
C LEU A 349 -7.53 8.06 -14.09
N VAL A 350 -8.57 7.22 -13.95
CA VAL A 350 -9.66 7.44 -13.00
C VAL A 350 -9.60 6.34 -11.95
N PRO A 351 -9.14 6.66 -10.72
CA PRO A 351 -8.94 5.67 -9.67
C PRO A 351 -10.23 5.24 -8.98
N GLY A 352 -10.11 4.22 -8.15
CA GLY A 352 -11.13 3.77 -7.21
C GLY A 352 -11.67 4.88 -6.31
N GLY A 353 -12.76 4.60 -5.65
CA GLY A 353 -13.44 5.51 -4.73
C GLY A 353 -14.82 5.02 -4.36
N PHE A 354 -15.49 5.75 -3.47
CA PHE A 354 -16.84 5.46 -3.01
C PHE A 354 -17.69 6.74 -2.97
N GLY A 355 -19.01 6.59 -3.11
CA GLY A 355 -20.00 7.65 -2.97
C GLY A 355 -20.12 8.57 -4.18
N GLU A 356 -21.21 9.34 -4.21
CA GLU A 356 -21.63 10.17 -5.33
C GLU A 356 -20.70 11.36 -5.62
N ARG A 357 -20.06 11.93 -4.60
CA ARG A 357 -19.20 13.11 -4.72
C ARG A 357 -18.11 12.91 -5.79
N GLY A 358 -18.05 13.81 -6.79
CA GLY A 358 -17.09 13.76 -7.89
C GLY A 358 -17.35 12.68 -8.95
N ALA A 359 -18.48 11.94 -8.89
CA ALA A 359 -18.81 10.90 -9.86
C ALA A 359 -19.03 11.48 -11.27
N GLU A 360 -19.79 12.56 -11.38
CA GLU A 360 -20.05 13.21 -12.67
C GLU A 360 -18.78 13.73 -13.32
N GLY A 361 -17.84 14.26 -12.53
CA GLY A 361 -16.54 14.68 -13.03
C GLY A 361 -15.72 13.52 -13.60
N LYS A 362 -15.76 12.35 -12.96
CA LYS A 362 -15.11 11.13 -13.47
C LYS A 362 -15.76 10.62 -14.76
N ILE A 363 -17.10 10.70 -14.89
CA ILE A 363 -17.83 10.37 -16.11
C ILE A 363 -17.40 11.31 -17.25
N ARG A 364 -17.29 12.62 -16.99
CA ARG A 364 -16.82 13.61 -17.98
C ARG A 364 -15.37 13.36 -18.39
N ALA A 365 -14.49 12.96 -17.47
CA ALA A 365 -13.12 12.57 -17.80
C ALA A 365 -13.07 11.35 -18.73
N ALA A 366 -13.92 10.33 -18.49
CA ALA A 366 -14.06 9.17 -19.37
C ALA A 366 -14.60 9.57 -20.76
N THR A 367 -15.60 10.48 -20.81
CA THR A 367 -16.11 11.06 -22.07
C THR A 367 -15.01 11.74 -22.86
N PHE A 368 -14.21 12.59 -22.20
CA PHE A 368 -13.10 13.30 -22.85
C PHE A 368 -12.09 12.31 -23.41
N ALA A 369 -11.66 11.33 -22.61
CA ALA A 369 -10.69 10.32 -23.03
C ALA A 369 -11.20 9.55 -24.27
N ARG A 370 -12.43 9.03 -24.22
CA ARG A 370 -13.03 8.27 -25.32
C ARG A 370 -13.15 9.10 -26.61
N THR A 371 -13.66 10.33 -26.51
CA THR A 371 -13.94 11.16 -27.70
C THR A 371 -12.67 11.78 -28.31
N ARG A 372 -11.61 11.96 -27.52
CA ARG A 372 -10.35 12.57 -27.97
C ARG A 372 -9.25 11.53 -28.24
N GLY A 373 -9.53 10.23 -28.06
CA GLY A 373 -8.53 9.18 -28.29
C GLY A 373 -7.36 9.24 -27.30
N VAL A 374 -7.58 9.75 -26.08
CA VAL A 374 -6.57 9.78 -25.03
C VAL A 374 -6.56 8.45 -24.29
N PRO A 375 -5.43 7.77 -24.09
CA PRO A 375 -5.35 6.57 -23.28
C PRO A 375 -6.07 6.73 -21.93
N TYR A 376 -6.98 5.78 -21.63
CA TYR A 376 -7.83 5.83 -20.45
C TYR A 376 -7.65 4.58 -19.59
N PHE A 377 -7.40 4.74 -18.30
CA PHE A 377 -7.36 3.66 -17.35
C PHE A 377 -8.36 3.91 -16.21
N GLY A 378 -9.45 3.12 -16.17
CA GLY A 378 -10.47 3.17 -15.11
C GLY A 378 -10.28 2.04 -14.11
N ILE A 379 -9.98 2.34 -12.85
CA ILE A 379 -9.77 1.36 -11.79
C ILE A 379 -11.00 1.34 -10.87
N CYS A 380 -11.60 0.18 -10.63
CA CYS A 380 -12.73 -0.06 -9.73
C CYS A 380 -13.88 0.92 -10.03
N PHE A 381 -14.07 1.95 -9.23
CA PHE A 381 -15.05 3.02 -9.49
C PHE A 381 -14.84 3.70 -10.83
N GLY A 382 -13.59 3.83 -11.30
CA GLY A 382 -13.29 4.38 -12.63
C GLY A 382 -13.85 3.54 -13.78
N MET A 383 -13.82 2.21 -13.69
CA MET A 383 -14.48 1.32 -14.63
C MET A 383 -16.01 1.50 -14.59
N GLN A 384 -16.59 1.58 -13.38
CA GLN A 384 -18.04 1.77 -13.20
C GLN A 384 -18.51 3.09 -13.83
N MET A 385 -17.76 4.19 -13.63
CA MET A 385 -18.07 5.49 -14.24
C MET A 385 -17.96 5.45 -15.78
N ALA A 386 -17.01 4.71 -16.34
CA ALA A 386 -16.91 4.50 -17.78
C ALA A 386 -18.10 3.70 -18.34
N CYS A 387 -18.64 2.73 -17.60
CA CYS A 387 -19.86 2.00 -18.00
C CYS A 387 -21.11 2.90 -17.95
N ILE A 388 -21.23 3.77 -16.94
CA ILE A 388 -22.31 4.76 -16.86
C ILE A 388 -22.19 5.78 -18.01
N GLU A 389 -20.97 6.24 -18.31
CA GLU A 389 -20.70 7.12 -19.47
C GLU A 389 -21.20 6.50 -20.77
N ALA A 390 -20.81 5.26 -21.04
CA ALA A 390 -21.23 4.53 -22.24
C ALA A 390 -22.76 4.35 -22.30
N ALA A 391 -23.39 4.00 -21.19
CA ALA A 391 -24.84 3.85 -21.12
C ALA A 391 -25.55 5.16 -21.44
N ARG A 392 -25.09 6.28 -20.90
CA ARG A 392 -25.70 7.61 -21.15
C ARG A 392 -25.46 8.10 -22.57
N ASN A 393 -24.20 8.12 -23.01
CA ASN A 393 -23.79 8.83 -24.21
C ASN A 393 -23.86 7.97 -25.50
N LEU A 394 -23.75 6.65 -25.38
CA LEU A 394 -23.76 5.76 -26.54
C LEU A 394 -25.04 4.91 -26.65
N CYS A 395 -25.63 4.53 -25.49
CA CYS A 395 -26.86 3.71 -25.50
C CYS A 395 -28.14 4.54 -25.32
N GLY A 396 -28.05 5.87 -25.12
CA GLY A 396 -29.20 6.76 -24.95
C GLY A 396 -29.97 6.56 -23.63
N ILE A 397 -29.34 5.96 -22.61
CA ILE A 397 -29.91 5.75 -21.27
C ILE A 397 -29.57 6.95 -20.40
N ALA A 398 -30.22 8.09 -20.63
CA ALA A 398 -29.86 9.37 -20.01
C ALA A 398 -29.79 9.34 -18.46
N ASN A 399 -30.63 8.51 -17.83
CA ASN A 399 -30.71 8.39 -16.37
C ASN A 399 -29.87 7.21 -15.80
N ALA A 400 -28.96 6.64 -16.61
CA ALA A 400 -28.04 5.59 -16.12
C ALA A 400 -27.27 6.07 -14.91
N SER A 401 -27.25 5.27 -13.84
CA SER A 401 -26.66 5.64 -12.55
C SER A 401 -26.20 4.41 -11.76
N SER A 402 -25.68 4.65 -10.58
CA SER A 402 -25.35 3.63 -9.58
C SER A 402 -26.38 3.67 -8.44
N THR A 403 -26.74 2.50 -7.90
CA THR A 403 -27.51 2.43 -6.64
C THR A 403 -26.75 2.94 -5.43
N GLU A 404 -25.44 3.12 -5.55
CA GLU A 404 -24.60 3.78 -4.54
C GLU A 404 -24.98 5.26 -4.34
N PHE A 405 -25.51 5.91 -5.39
CA PHE A 405 -25.91 7.33 -5.37
C PHE A 405 -27.37 7.53 -4.95
N GLY A 406 -28.06 6.45 -4.63
CA GLY A 406 -29.47 6.44 -4.25
C GLY A 406 -30.35 5.64 -5.22
N PRO A 407 -31.67 5.61 -4.98
CA PRO A 407 -32.60 4.88 -5.83
C PRO A 407 -32.58 5.37 -7.28
N THR A 408 -32.42 4.45 -8.22
CA THR A 408 -32.45 4.76 -9.67
C THR A 408 -33.28 3.74 -10.42
N LYS A 409 -33.90 4.18 -11.56
CA LYS A 409 -34.64 3.29 -12.46
C LYS A 409 -33.72 2.57 -13.46
N GLU A 410 -32.51 3.08 -13.66
CA GLU A 410 -31.52 2.57 -14.60
C GLU A 410 -30.20 2.27 -13.86
N PRO A 411 -30.18 1.20 -13.01
CA PRO A 411 -28.99 0.84 -12.20
C PRO A 411 -27.96 0.10 -13.07
N VAL A 412 -27.17 0.84 -13.82
CA VAL A 412 -26.04 0.30 -14.60
C VAL A 412 -24.95 -0.25 -13.69
N VAL A 413 -24.84 0.33 -12.50
CA VAL A 413 -24.02 -0.17 -11.39
C VAL A 413 -24.93 -0.39 -10.20
N GLY A 414 -24.79 -1.54 -9.54
CA GLY A 414 -25.66 -1.90 -8.42
C GLY A 414 -24.99 -2.82 -7.41
N GLU A 415 -25.64 -2.95 -6.26
CA GLU A 415 -25.20 -3.88 -5.23
C GLU A 415 -25.56 -5.32 -5.61
N MET A 416 -24.58 -6.23 -5.59
CA MET A 416 -24.80 -7.65 -5.79
C MET A 416 -24.88 -8.35 -4.42
N THR A 417 -25.78 -9.33 -4.31
CA THR A 417 -26.04 -10.02 -3.05
C THR A 417 -25.24 -11.31 -2.87
N GLU A 418 -24.73 -11.88 -3.96
CA GLU A 418 -23.98 -13.14 -3.93
C GLU A 418 -22.94 -13.21 -5.05
N TRP A 419 -21.81 -13.88 -4.79
CA TRP A 419 -20.74 -14.14 -5.76
C TRP A 419 -19.93 -15.38 -5.36
N MET A 420 -19.14 -15.92 -6.30
CA MET A 420 -18.26 -17.07 -6.06
C MET A 420 -16.83 -16.64 -5.78
N LYS A 421 -16.21 -17.23 -4.74
CA LYS A 421 -14.79 -17.13 -4.46
C LYS A 421 -14.18 -18.52 -4.46
N GLY A 422 -13.41 -18.84 -5.49
CA GLY A 422 -13.00 -20.22 -5.73
C GLY A 422 -14.20 -21.14 -5.90
N ASN A 423 -14.36 -22.12 -5.01
CA ASN A 423 -15.51 -23.07 -5.00
C ASN A 423 -16.57 -22.73 -3.94
N GLU A 424 -16.41 -21.63 -3.22
CA GLU A 424 -17.33 -21.24 -2.14
C GLU A 424 -18.21 -20.07 -2.59
N LEU A 425 -19.51 -20.15 -2.26
CA LEU A 425 -20.48 -19.07 -2.47
C LEU A 425 -20.40 -18.10 -1.30
N GLU A 426 -20.00 -16.87 -1.57
CA GLU A 426 -20.06 -15.77 -0.62
C GLU A 426 -21.40 -15.02 -0.74
N LEU A 427 -22.10 -14.86 0.39
CA LEU A 427 -23.40 -14.18 0.46
C LEU A 427 -23.28 -12.84 1.18
N ARG A 428 -23.81 -11.80 0.56
CA ARG A 428 -23.96 -10.48 1.19
C ARG A 428 -25.36 -10.36 1.77
N LYS A 429 -25.46 -9.95 3.04
CA LYS A 429 -26.75 -9.56 3.65
C LYS A 429 -27.00 -8.07 3.39
N ALA A 430 -28.07 -7.73 2.72
CA ALA A 430 -28.49 -6.34 2.53
C ALA A 430 -28.66 -5.66 3.91
N GLY A 431 -28.01 -4.50 4.10
CA GLY A 431 -28.07 -3.73 5.35
C GLY A 431 -27.21 -4.28 6.49
N GLY A 432 -26.27 -5.20 6.22
CA GLY A 432 -25.32 -5.72 7.19
C GLY A 432 -24.21 -4.73 7.58
N ASP A 433 -23.32 -5.19 8.47
CA ASP A 433 -22.17 -4.43 8.96
C ASP A 433 -21.30 -3.94 7.79
N LEU A 434 -20.96 -2.64 7.78
CA LEU A 434 -20.20 -2.01 6.70
C LEU A 434 -18.81 -2.63 6.49
N GLY A 435 -18.21 -3.24 7.52
CA GLY A 435 -16.90 -3.88 7.45
C GLY A 435 -16.89 -5.28 6.82
N GLY A 436 -18.04 -5.95 6.62
CA GLY A 436 -18.11 -7.37 6.21
C GLY A 436 -18.77 -7.64 4.84
N THR A 437 -19.08 -6.60 4.04
CA THR A 437 -19.94 -6.73 2.85
C THR A 437 -19.26 -6.44 1.51
N MET A 438 -17.91 -6.35 1.49
CA MET A 438 -17.15 -6.08 0.27
C MET A 438 -16.54 -7.36 -0.31
N ARG A 439 -16.34 -7.39 -1.64
CA ARG A 439 -15.35 -8.30 -2.23
C ARG A 439 -13.96 -7.80 -1.82
N LEU A 440 -13.27 -8.60 -1.02
CA LEU A 440 -11.96 -8.27 -0.46
C LEU A 440 -10.93 -9.35 -0.77
N GLY A 441 -9.76 -8.94 -1.24
CA GLY A 441 -8.68 -9.86 -1.56
C GLY A 441 -8.69 -10.34 -3.01
N SER A 442 -7.92 -11.40 -3.28
CA SER A 442 -7.76 -11.93 -4.63
C SER A 442 -8.95 -12.75 -5.08
N TYR A 443 -9.44 -12.44 -6.29
CA TYR A 443 -10.45 -13.21 -7.02
C TYR A 443 -9.96 -13.51 -8.41
N ASP A 444 -10.29 -14.70 -8.88
CA ASP A 444 -9.95 -15.14 -10.22
C ASP A 444 -10.88 -14.53 -11.27
N ALA A 445 -10.35 -14.28 -12.46
CA ALA A 445 -11.11 -13.84 -13.61
C ALA A 445 -10.67 -14.55 -14.90
N THR A 446 -11.62 -14.72 -15.80
CA THR A 446 -11.39 -15.26 -17.14
C THR A 446 -11.46 -14.14 -18.17
N LEU A 447 -10.36 -13.95 -18.92
CA LEU A 447 -10.27 -12.95 -19.97
C LEU A 447 -10.65 -13.54 -21.31
N ALA A 448 -11.35 -12.74 -22.13
CA ALA A 448 -11.75 -13.13 -23.47
C ALA A 448 -10.51 -13.33 -24.36
N LYS A 449 -10.43 -14.49 -25.00
CA LYS A 449 -9.33 -14.79 -25.93
C LYS A 449 -9.31 -13.76 -27.08
N GLY A 450 -8.14 -13.18 -27.33
CA GLY A 450 -7.93 -12.16 -28.37
C GLY A 450 -8.33 -10.74 -27.95
N SER A 451 -8.79 -10.51 -26.70
CA SER A 451 -8.94 -9.17 -26.15
C SER A 451 -7.58 -8.51 -25.94
N ARG A 452 -7.55 -7.17 -25.94
CA ARG A 452 -6.32 -6.42 -25.65
C ARG A 452 -5.79 -6.75 -24.27
N ILE A 453 -6.67 -6.82 -23.28
CA ILE A 453 -6.28 -7.10 -21.91
C ILE A 453 -5.67 -8.52 -21.75
N ALA A 454 -6.22 -9.53 -22.43
CA ALA A 454 -5.62 -10.87 -22.43
C ALA A 454 -4.21 -10.87 -23.07
N GLY A 455 -4.01 -10.04 -24.10
CA GLY A 455 -2.69 -9.81 -24.70
C GLY A 455 -1.70 -9.14 -23.74
N ILE A 456 -2.14 -8.15 -22.97
CA ILE A 456 -1.33 -7.43 -21.96
C ILE A 456 -0.87 -8.39 -20.86
N TYR A 457 -1.78 -9.22 -20.33
CA TYR A 457 -1.44 -10.21 -19.31
C TYR A 457 -0.71 -11.44 -19.87
N ASN A 458 -0.71 -11.62 -21.19
CA ASN A 458 -0.27 -12.84 -21.85
C ASN A 458 -0.92 -14.11 -21.24
N SER A 459 -2.18 -13.98 -20.83
CA SER A 459 -2.97 -15.03 -20.16
C SER A 459 -4.47 -14.77 -20.35
N THR A 460 -5.24 -15.85 -20.31
CA THR A 460 -6.72 -15.78 -20.24
C THR A 460 -7.26 -16.02 -18.83
N HIS A 461 -6.38 -16.26 -17.85
CA HIS A 461 -6.74 -16.46 -16.45
C HIS A 461 -5.86 -15.56 -15.60
N ILE A 462 -6.49 -14.75 -14.76
CA ILE A 462 -5.81 -13.81 -13.85
C ILE A 462 -6.42 -13.93 -12.46
N SER A 463 -5.67 -13.49 -11.46
CA SER A 463 -6.14 -13.37 -10.09
C SER A 463 -5.73 -12.01 -9.55
N GLU A 464 -6.69 -11.17 -9.19
CA GLU A 464 -6.45 -9.77 -8.83
C GLU A 464 -7.16 -9.38 -7.55
N ARG A 465 -6.65 -8.35 -6.84
CA ARG A 465 -7.18 -7.87 -5.56
C ARG A 465 -8.36 -6.94 -5.76
N HIS A 466 -9.43 -7.20 -5.03
CA HIS A 466 -10.67 -6.43 -5.01
C HIS A 466 -10.88 -5.70 -3.69
N ARG A 467 -11.56 -4.55 -3.77
CA ARG A 467 -12.07 -3.80 -2.62
C ARG A 467 -13.28 -2.96 -3.05
N HIS A 468 -14.44 -3.60 -3.17
CA HIS A 468 -15.67 -2.90 -3.60
C HIS A 468 -16.95 -3.66 -3.21
N ARG A 469 -18.09 -2.93 -3.24
CA ARG A 469 -19.45 -3.46 -2.97
C ARG A 469 -20.31 -3.50 -4.20
N TYR A 470 -20.11 -2.55 -5.11
CA TYR A 470 -20.95 -2.34 -6.27
C TYR A 470 -20.29 -2.95 -7.50
N GLU A 471 -21.12 -3.48 -8.38
CA GLU A 471 -20.73 -4.18 -9.61
C GLU A 471 -21.46 -3.60 -10.81
N VAL A 472 -20.86 -3.72 -11.97
CA VAL A 472 -21.55 -3.38 -13.23
C VAL A 472 -22.63 -4.43 -13.49
N ASN A 473 -23.86 -3.96 -13.73
CA ASN A 473 -25.03 -4.81 -13.94
C ASN A 473 -25.02 -5.44 -15.32
N THR A 474 -24.89 -6.76 -15.39
CA THR A 474 -24.84 -7.52 -16.66
C THR A 474 -26.10 -7.45 -17.49
N HIS A 475 -27.23 -6.99 -16.93
CA HIS A 475 -28.45 -6.71 -17.71
C HIS A 475 -28.20 -5.70 -18.84
N TYR A 476 -27.29 -4.76 -18.64
CA TYR A 476 -26.93 -3.73 -19.64
C TYR A 476 -25.83 -4.19 -20.60
N ARG A 477 -25.22 -5.36 -20.41
CA ARG A 477 -24.07 -5.84 -21.17
C ARG A 477 -24.32 -5.82 -22.67
N ALA A 478 -25.44 -6.41 -23.15
CA ALA A 478 -25.74 -6.50 -24.58
C ALA A 478 -25.84 -5.11 -25.23
N LYS A 479 -26.43 -4.13 -24.52
CA LYS A 479 -26.54 -2.74 -25.01
C LYS A 479 -25.18 -2.07 -25.10
N LEU A 480 -24.37 -2.21 -24.06
CA LEU A 480 -22.99 -1.64 -23.98
C LEU A 480 -22.09 -2.27 -25.05
N GLU A 481 -22.17 -3.59 -25.25
CA GLU A 481 -21.40 -4.29 -26.29
C GLU A 481 -21.82 -3.87 -27.71
N SER A 482 -23.13 -3.63 -27.95
CA SER A 482 -23.59 -3.12 -29.23
C SER A 482 -23.13 -1.69 -29.52
N ALA A 483 -22.83 -0.92 -28.47
CA ALA A 483 -22.27 0.43 -28.55
C ALA A 483 -20.72 0.47 -28.61
N GLY A 484 -20.08 -0.70 -28.70
CA GLY A 484 -18.62 -0.83 -28.90
C GLY A 484 -17.80 -1.14 -27.65
N MET A 485 -18.35 -1.01 -26.44
CA MET A 485 -17.66 -1.42 -25.22
C MET A 485 -17.70 -2.95 -25.08
N LYS A 486 -16.55 -3.61 -24.93
CA LYS A 486 -16.46 -5.06 -24.77
C LYS A 486 -16.20 -5.44 -23.31
N PHE A 487 -16.96 -6.42 -22.83
CA PHE A 487 -16.70 -7.07 -21.55
C PHE A 487 -15.61 -8.12 -21.77
N ALA A 488 -14.37 -7.69 -21.59
CA ALA A 488 -13.19 -8.46 -21.92
C ALA A 488 -12.74 -9.43 -20.81
N GLY A 489 -13.29 -9.31 -19.60
CA GLY A 489 -13.04 -10.22 -18.47
C GLY A 489 -14.27 -10.37 -17.61
N MET A 490 -14.49 -11.61 -17.14
CA MET A 490 -15.62 -11.99 -16.29
C MET A 490 -15.13 -12.84 -15.12
N SER A 491 -15.86 -12.85 -14.02
CA SER A 491 -15.67 -13.89 -12.97
C SER A 491 -15.77 -15.29 -13.56
N PRO A 492 -15.20 -16.32 -12.94
CA PRO A 492 -15.18 -17.68 -13.49
C PRO A 492 -16.58 -18.27 -13.76
N ASP A 493 -17.59 -17.84 -13.00
CA ASP A 493 -19.00 -18.20 -13.20
C ASP A 493 -19.70 -17.39 -14.33
N GLY A 494 -19.02 -16.36 -14.86
CA GLY A 494 -19.53 -15.49 -15.92
C GLY A 494 -20.57 -14.46 -15.47
N LEU A 495 -20.77 -14.27 -14.16
CA LEU A 495 -21.80 -13.40 -13.61
C LEU A 495 -21.34 -11.95 -13.41
N LEU A 496 -20.07 -11.77 -12.98
CA LEU A 496 -19.54 -10.46 -12.62
C LEU A 496 -18.55 -9.95 -13.66
N PRO A 497 -18.76 -8.72 -14.19
CA PRO A 497 -17.80 -8.07 -15.07
C PRO A 497 -16.54 -7.64 -14.34
N GLU A 498 -15.41 -8.13 -14.81
CA GLU A 498 -14.09 -7.83 -14.22
C GLU A 498 -13.32 -6.78 -15.03
N THR A 499 -13.51 -6.78 -16.35
CA THR A 499 -12.83 -5.82 -17.24
C THR A 499 -13.71 -5.40 -18.43
N VAL A 500 -13.55 -4.13 -18.83
CA VAL A 500 -14.14 -3.59 -20.05
C VAL A 500 -13.06 -2.93 -20.90
N GLU A 501 -13.23 -2.96 -22.22
CA GLU A 501 -12.33 -2.27 -23.16
C GLU A 501 -13.06 -1.74 -24.38
N TYR A 502 -12.53 -0.70 -25.02
CA TYR A 502 -12.89 -0.30 -26.38
C TYR A 502 -11.80 -0.78 -27.34
N PRO A 503 -12.05 -1.81 -28.18
CA PRO A 503 -11.04 -2.35 -29.11
C PRO A 503 -10.52 -1.32 -30.10
N ASP A 504 -11.42 -0.45 -30.60
CA ASP A 504 -11.11 0.55 -31.64
C ASP A 504 -10.46 1.84 -31.06
N HIS A 505 -10.42 1.98 -29.73
CA HIS A 505 -9.73 3.10 -29.09
C HIS A 505 -8.23 2.82 -28.96
N PRO A 506 -7.34 3.82 -29.06
CA PRO A 506 -5.89 3.61 -28.90
C PRO A 506 -5.53 2.80 -27.64
N TRP A 507 -6.07 3.15 -26.49
CA TRP A 507 -5.99 2.38 -25.26
C TRP A 507 -7.10 2.83 -24.29
N PHE A 508 -8.12 2.01 -24.09
CA PHE A 508 -9.20 2.30 -23.13
C PHE A 508 -9.56 1.01 -22.41
N ILE A 509 -9.18 0.92 -21.15
CA ILE A 509 -9.41 -0.25 -20.30
C ILE A 509 -9.99 0.20 -18.97
N GLY A 510 -11.05 -0.46 -18.54
CA GLY A 510 -11.58 -0.40 -17.18
C GLY A 510 -11.45 -1.75 -16.50
N VAL A 511 -11.09 -1.76 -15.23
CA VAL A 511 -10.97 -2.97 -14.40
C VAL A 511 -11.69 -2.79 -13.08
N GLN A 512 -12.37 -3.83 -12.59
CA GLN A 512 -13.11 -3.78 -11.33
C GLN A 512 -12.20 -3.95 -10.11
N TYR A 513 -11.09 -4.62 -10.29
CA TYR A 513 -10.05 -4.87 -9.28
C TYR A 513 -9.04 -3.71 -9.17
N HIS A 514 -8.09 -3.86 -8.25
CA HIS A 514 -7.07 -2.86 -7.90
C HIS A 514 -5.65 -3.36 -8.28
N PRO A 515 -5.22 -3.22 -9.55
CA PRO A 515 -3.92 -3.69 -10.02
C PRO A 515 -2.74 -2.96 -9.37
N GLU A 516 -2.96 -1.73 -8.87
CA GLU A 516 -1.96 -0.95 -8.15
C GLU A 516 -1.44 -1.66 -6.91
N LEU A 517 -2.28 -2.48 -6.26
CA LEU A 517 -1.92 -3.21 -5.04
C LEU A 517 -0.93 -4.36 -5.27
N LYS A 518 -0.79 -4.82 -6.52
CA LYS A 518 0.15 -5.90 -6.89
C LYS A 518 1.41 -5.42 -7.59
N SER A 519 1.47 -4.16 -8.00
CA SER A 519 2.61 -3.63 -8.74
C SER A 519 3.86 -3.51 -7.87
N LYS A 520 5.01 -3.90 -8.41
CA LYS A 520 6.32 -3.87 -7.73
C LYS A 520 7.38 -3.28 -8.66
N PRO A 521 8.46 -2.67 -8.13
CA PRO A 521 9.49 -2.06 -8.97
C PRO A 521 10.23 -3.06 -9.87
N PHE A 522 10.38 -4.33 -9.41
CA PHE A 522 11.03 -5.40 -10.14
C PHE A 522 10.07 -6.23 -11.00
N ASP A 523 8.77 -6.06 -10.78
CA ASP A 523 7.68 -6.74 -11.47
C ASP A 523 6.52 -5.75 -11.64
N PRO A 524 6.69 -4.73 -12.52
CA PRO A 524 5.66 -3.74 -12.80
C PRO A 524 4.39 -4.42 -13.29
N HIS A 525 3.25 -4.06 -12.70
CA HIS A 525 1.99 -4.66 -13.12
C HIS A 525 1.73 -4.40 -14.62
N PRO A 526 1.37 -5.42 -15.42
CA PRO A 526 1.33 -5.34 -16.87
C PRO A 526 0.38 -4.26 -17.39
N LEU A 527 -0.74 -3.99 -16.71
CA LEU A 527 -1.66 -2.92 -17.09
C LEU A 527 -1.03 -1.53 -16.93
N PHE A 528 -0.27 -1.27 -15.86
CA PHE A 528 0.44 0.01 -15.70
C PHE A 528 1.57 0.16 -16.70
N ALA A 529 2.32 -0.91 -16.98
CA ALA A 529 3.36 -0.89 -18.01
C ALA A 529 2.76 -0.57 -19.38
N SER A 530 1.67 -1.24 -19.77
CA SER A 530 0.99 -1.02 -21.05
C SER A 530 0.29 0.34 -21.15
N PHE A 531 -0.30 0.84 -20.05
CA PHE A 531 -0.91 2.16 -20.03
C PHE A 531 0.13 3.27 -20.24
N VAL A 532 1.27 3.18 -19.55
CA VAL A 532 2.36 4.15 -19.73
C VAL A 532 2.97 4.03 -21.14
N GLU A 533 3.10 2.82 -21.69
CA GLU A 533 3.51 2.62 -23.09
C GLU A 533 2.56 3.33 -24.07
N ALA A 534 1.24 3.20 -23.87
CA ALA A 534 0.25 3.89 -24.69
C ALA A 534 0.37 5.42 -24.58
N ALA A 535 0.65 5.94 -23.37
CA ALA A 535 0.92 7.37 -23.15
C ALA A 535 2.18 7.82 -23.87
N VAL A 536 3.27 7.04 -23.85
CA VAL A 536 4.50 7.31 -24.63
C VAL A 536 4.20 7.36 -26.13
N ASN A 537 3.44 6.40 -26.63
CA ASN A 537 3.07 6.35 -28.04
C ASN A 537 2.23 7.56 -28.46
N LYS A 538 1.28 8.00 -27.63
CA LYS A 538 0.52 9.23 -27.87
C LYS A 538 1.41 10.46 -27.90
N ASN A 539 2.31 10.61 -26.92
CA ASN A 539 3.24 11.73 -26.81
C ASN A 539 4.15 11.86 -28.06
N ARG A 540 4.57 10.73 -28.66
CA ARG A 540 5.41 10.71 -29.88
C ARG A 540 4.66 11.03 -31.17
N LEU A 541 3.32 10.99 -31.15
CA LEU A 541 2.49 11.29 -32.31
C LEU A 541 2.11 12.77 -32.40
N VAL A 542 2.38 13.54 -31.35
CA VAL A 542 2.17 15.01 -31.28
C VAL A 542 3.50 15.71 -31.51
#